data_ddfca9e2dd8af51e4fbc020a89f2759e
#
_entry.id   ddfca9e2dd8af51e4fbc020a89f2759e
#
_cell.length_a   1.000
_cell.length_b   1.000
_cell.length_c   1.000
_cell.angle_alpha   90.00
_cell.angle_beta   90.00
_cell.angle_gamma   90.00
#
_symmetry.space_group_name_H-M   'P 1'
#
loop_
_entity.id
_entity.type
_entity.pdbx_description
1 polymer ?
#
loop_
_entity_poly.entity_id
_entity_poly.type
_entity_poly.pdbx_seq_one_letter_code
_entity_poly.pdbx_strand_id
1 'polypeptide(L)'
;VMVRPGRFLMFVAAALTAAVVTLAPVSPAFAGDPALPKELEGVDIEERPGAVLPADAKLRDHEGRDVTLGSYLDGEHPVILVLAYYECPMLCSLVVNGLLQGMKGLAWTAGKEYRVVVVSFDPRDTYETARKKRDSYLGVYGRPVADRGWDFLVGEEAQVRRVADAVGFRYRWEEATQQYAHAAGVFVFTPDNKLSRTLYGLNYSAKDLELSLLEASQGKLASAWGRVLLFCFHYDPAENKYVLATRRLMKAGGVFTVLGLGGMILGFWRRERRRASKSTDGALA
;
A
#
# COMPACT_ATOMS: atom_id res chain seq x y z
N VAL A 1 -0.84 -42.34 47.02
CA VAL A 1 0.42 -41.64 46.60
C VAL A 1 0.18 -40.18 46.85
N MET A 2 0.60 -39.66 48.02
CA MET A 2 0.47 -38.22 48.39
C MET A 2 1.60 -37.45 47.70
N VAL A 3 1.29 -36.74 46.64
CA VAL A 3 2.21 -35.79 46.00
C VAL A 3 2.33 -34.56 46.92
N ARG A 4 3.50 -34.29 47.49
CA ARG A 4 3.77 -33.13 48.36
C ARG A 4 3.53 -31.84 47.60
N PRO A 5 2.65 -30.91 48.08
CA PRO A 5 2.21 -29.71 47.36
C PRO A 5 3.36 -28.72 47.04
N GLY A 6 4.47 -28.79 47.77
CA GLY A 6 5.62 -27.90 47.56
C GLY A 6 6.41 -28.15 46.25
N ARG A 7 6.42 -29.37 45.72
CA ARG A 7 7.12 -29.68 44.46
C ARG A 7 6.37 -29.22 43.23
N PHE A 8 5.05 -29.16 43.28
CA PHE A 8 4.22 -28.65 42.19
C PHE A 8 4.34 -27.13 42.01
N LEU A 9 4.43 -26.39 43.15
CA LEU A 9 4.63 -24.93 43.15
C LEU A 9 5.98 -24.55 42.53
N MET A 10 7.02 -25.35 42.75
CA MET A 10 8.38 -25.12 42.21
C MET A 10 8.44 -25.34 40.69
N PHE A 11 7.70 -26.31 40.17
CA PHE A 11 7.61 -26.54 38.71
C PHE A 11 6.80 -25.46 37.97
N VAL A 12 5.72 -24.96 38.60
CA VAL A 12 4.91 -23.89 38.00
C VAL A 12 5.66 -22.55 38.04
N ALA A 13 6.41 -22.26 39.10
CA ALA A 13 7.25 -21.08 39.19
C ALA A 13 8.41 -21.12 38.17
N ALA A 14 9.05 -22.29 38.01
CA ALA A 14 10.12 -22.49 37.02
C ALA A 14 9.60 -22.39 35.56
N ALA A 15 8.39 -22.87 35.29
CA ALA A 15 7.75 -22.73 33.98
C ALA A 15 7.34 -21.30 33.66
N LEU A 16 6.90 -20.51 34.65
CA LEU A 16 6.57 -19.09 34.49
C LEU A 16 7.82 -18.23 34.28
N THR A 17 8.91 -18.52 34.98
CA THR A 17 10.19 -17.80 34.76
C THR A 17 10.82 -18.14 33.41
N ALA A 18 10.74 -19.37 32.93
CA ALA A 18 11.18 -19.75 31.60
C ALA A 18 10.36 -19.08 30.51
N ALA A 19 9.05 -18.91 30.67
CA ALA A 19 8.18 -18.20 29.72
C ALA A 19 8.47 -16.68 29.66
N VAL A 20 8.90 -16.06 30.77
CA VAL A 20 9.25 -14.62 30.81
C VAL A 20 10.60 -14.36 30.15
N VAL A 21 11.56 -15.26 30.25
CA VAL A 21 12.90 -15.12 29.62
C VAL A 21 12.81 -15.24 28.10
N THR A 22 11.85 -16.02 27.55
CA THR A 22 11.66 -16.14 26.10
C THR A 22 10.88 -14.97 25.49
N LEU A 23 10.31 -14.08 26.29
CA LEU A 23 9.61 -12.86 25.87
C LEU A 23 10.48 -11.62 25.87
N ALA A 24 11.79 -11.73 26.13
CA ALA A 24 12.72 -10.64 25.91
C ALA A 24 12.60 -10.17 24.46
N PRO A 25 12.39 -8.86 24.19
CA PRO A 25 12.38 -8.36 22.84
C PRO A 25 13.75 -8.62 22.24
N VAL A 26 13.84 -9.57 21.30
CA VAL A 26 14.97 -9.63 20.39
C VAL A 26 14.88 -8.32 19.61
N SER A 27 15.66 -7.32 20.02
CA SER A 27 15.87 -6.14 19.21
C SER A 27 16.43 -6.65 17.89
N PRO A 28 15.77 -6.44 16.75
CA PRO A 28 16.44 -6.69 15.49
C PRO A 28 17.66 -5.75 15.50
N ALA A 29 18.86 -6.31 15.42
CA ALA A 29 20.01 -5.54 15.04
C ALA A 29 19.64 -4.96 13.67
N PHE A 30 19.29 -3.68 13.61
CA PHE A 30 19.24 -2.94 12.36
C PHE A 30 20.66 -2.99 11.82
N ALA A 31 20.94 -3.92 10.93
CA ALA A 31 22.02 -3.77 9.99
C ALA A 31 21.72 -2.42 9.31
N GLY A 32 22.63 -1.43 9.47
CA GLY A 32 22.46 -0.13 8.86
C GLY A 32 22.11 -0.34 7.40
N ASP A 33 21.14 0.43 6.88
CA ASP A 33 20.77 0.39 5.48
C ASP A 33 22.03 0.35 4.64
N PRO A 34 22.20 -0.67 3.77
CA PRO A 34 23.32 -0.65 2.85
C PRO A 34 23.21 0.66 2.05
N ALA A 35 24.29 1.44 2.04
CA ALA A 35 24.34 2.69 1.28
C ALA A 35 23.80 2.39 -0.13
N LEU A 36 22.78 3.15 -0.55
CA LEU A 36 22.19 3.01 -1.88
C LEU A 36 23.30 3.00 -2.93
N PRO A 37 23.30 2.10 -3.88
CA PRO A 37 24.21 2.16 -5.02
C PRO A 37 24.18 3.56 -5.63
N LYS A 38 25.35 4.09 -6.02
CA LYS A 38 25.46 5.46 -6.59
C LYS A 38 24.52 5.71 -7.77
N GLU A 39 24.20 4.64 -8.49
CA GLU A 39 23.24 4.63 -9.60
C GLU A 39 21.81 4.95 -9.18
N LEU A 40 21.47 4.74 -7.92
CA LEU A 40 20.15 5.03 -7.34
C LEU A 40 20.12 6.35 -6.56
N GLU A 41 21.25 7.04 -6.41
CA GLU A 41 21.27 8.36 -5.76
C GLU A 41 20.43 9.36 -6.57
N GLY A 42 19.45 9.99 -5.90
CA GLY A 42 18.55 10.98 -6.53
C GLY A 42 17.48 10.37 -7.42
N VAL A 43 17.29 9.05 -7.36
CA VAL A 43 16.24 8.31 -8.05
C VAL A 43 15.37 7.61 -7.01
N ASP A 44 14.23 8.24 -6.65
CA ASP A 44 13.39 7.78 -5.55
C ASP A 44 11.94 8.23 -5.75
N ILE A 45 11.04 7.67 -4.96
CA ILE A 45 9.69 8.20 -4.74
C ILE A 45 9.60 8.53 -3.26
N GLU A 46 9.73 9.82 -2.94
CA GLU A 46 9.49 10.33 -1.60
C GLU A 46 7.99 10.27 -1.30
N GLU A 47 7.59 9.50 -0.30
CA GLU A 47 6.17 9.40 0.06
C GLU A 47 5.62 10.74 0.54
N ARG A 48 4.54 11.19 -0.09
CA ARG A 48 3.84 12.45 0.22
C ARG A 48 2.33 12.24 0.37
N PRO A 49 1.87 11.48 1.37
CA PRO A 49 0.45 11.25 1.58
C PRO A 49 -0.32 12.57 1.70
N GLY A 50 -1.45 12.67 0.99
CA GLY A 50 -2.25 13.89 0.96
C GLY A 50 -1.71 14.99 0.05
N ALA A 51 -0.60 14.77 -0.67
CA ALA A 51 -0.10 15.70 -1.68
C ALA A 51 -1.17 15.99 -2.75
N VAL A 52 -1.16 17.21 -3.27
CA VAL A 52 -2.14 17.70 -4.24
C VAL A 52 -1.43 17.92 -5.57
N LEU A 53 -2.03 17.45 -6.67
CA LEU A 53 -1.50 17.71 -8.00
C LEU A 53 -1.73 19.18 -8.40
N PRO A 54 -0.77 19.78 -9.11
CA PRO A 54 -0.94 21.12 -9.67
C PRO A 54 -1.98 21.08 -10.81
N ALA A 55 -3.23 21.35 -10.47
CA ALA A 55 -4.35 21.30 -11.43
C ALA A 55 -4.20 22.30 -12.59
N ASP A 56 -3.44 23.37 -12.39
CA ASP A 56 -3.12 24.41 -13.38
C ASP A 56 -1.95 24.01 -14.31
N ALA A 57 -1.29 22.86 -14.10
CA ALA A 57 -0.19 22.42 -14.96
C ALA A 57 -0.67 22.28 -16.40
N LYS A 58 -0.01 23.00 -17.30
CA LYS A 58 -0.33 23.02 -18.73
C LYS A 58 0.36 21.84 -19.42
N LEU A 59 -0.45 21.05 -20.07
CA LEU A 59 -0.04 19.84 -20.77
C LEU A 59 -0.68 19.81 -22.15
N ARG A 60 -0.33 18.82 -22.96
CA ARG A 60 -0.96 18.54 -24.26
C ARG A 60 -1.39 17.08 -24.28
N ASP A 61 -2.61 16.83 -24.71
CA ASP A 61 -3.15 15.49 -24.77
C ASP A 61 -2.71 14.74 -26.06
N HIS A 62 -3.07 13.47 -26.12
CA HIS A 62 -2.78 12.58 -27.26
C HIS A 62 -3.46 13.01 -28.57
N GLU A 63 -4.40 13.93 -28.53
CA GLU A 63 -5.02 14.53 -29.73
C GLU A 63 -4.36 15.84 -30.15
N GLY A 64 -3.38 16.32 -29.39
CA GLY A 64 -2.67 17.55 -29.64
C GLY A 64 -3.35 18.79 -29.06
N ARG A 65 -4.38 18.64 -28.24
CA ARG A 65 -5.09 19.74 -27.59
C ARG A 65 -4.31 20.22 -26.37
N ASP A 66 -4.25 21.53 -26.19
CA ASP A 66 -3.74 22.10 -24.96
C ASP A 66 -4.76 21.92 -23.84
N VAL A 67 -4.32 21.32 -22.73
CA VAL A 67 -5.16 20.96 -21.58
C VAL A 67 -4.48 21.35 -20.28
N THR A 68 -5.24 21.38 -19.20
CA THR A 68 -4.67 21.44 -17.84
C THR A 68 -4.84 20.08 -17.16
N LEU A 69 -3.92 19.73 -16.25
CA LEU A 69 -4.05 18.50 -15.48
C LEU A 69 -5.38 18.43 -14.72
N GLY A 70 -5.86 19.57 -14.23
CA GLY A 70 -7.15 19.68 -13.54
C GLY A 70 -8.35 19.23 -14.36
N SER A 71 -8.26 19.26 -15.71
CA SER A 71 -9.36 18.79 -16.57
C SER A 71 -9.60 17.27 -16.49
N TYR A 72 -8.69 16.53 -15.88
CA TYR A 72 -8.79 15.10 -15.61
C TYR A 72 -9.21 14.79 -14.18
N LEU A 73 -9.34 15.80 -13.34
CA LEU A 73 -9.74 15.74 -11.93
C LEU A 73 -11.19 16.25 -11.81
N ASP A 74 -12.16 15.37 -12.01
CA ASP A 74 -13.58 15.77 -12.10
C ASP A 74 -14.28 15.91 -10.73
N GLY A 75 -13.58 15.59 -9.64
CA GLY A 75 -14.17 15.58 -8.31
C GLY A 75 -15.10 14.41 -8.02
N GLU A 76 -15.21 13.47 -8.95
CA GLU A 76 -16.12 12.32 -8.85
C GLU A 76 -15.41 10.98 -8.82
N HIS A 77 -14.34 10.84 -9.62
CA HIS A 77 -13.63 9.60 -9.80
C HIS A 77 -12.23 9.66 -9.21
N PRO A 78 -11.75 8.58 -8.57
CA PRO A 78 -10.34 8.44 -8.23
C PRO A 78 -9.50 8.38 -9.51
N VAL A 79 -8.28 8.90 -9.44
CA VAL A 79 -7.35 8.99 -10.57
C VAL A 79 -6.09 8.19 -10.28
N ILE A 80 -5.67 7.36 -11.23
CA ILE A 80 -4.35 6.73 -11.23
C ILE A 80 -3.44 7.59 -12.11
N LEU A 81 -2.43 8.22 -11.50
CA LEU A 81 -1.38 8.93 -12.22
C LEU A 81 -0.19 8.00 -12.43
N VAL A 82 0.33 7.98 -13.64
CA VAL A 82 1.57 7.31 -14.01
C VAL A 82 2.54 8.33 -14.61
N LEU A 83 3.76 8.39 -14.09
CA LEU A 83 4.86 9.13 -14.67
C LEU A 83 5.73 8.15 -15.46
N ALA A 84 5.84 8.37 -16.76
CA ALA A 84 6.55 7.49 -17.69
C ALA A 84 7.15 8.32 -18.83
N TYR A 85 7.99 7.74 -19.69
CA TYR A 85 8.28 8.30 -20.99
C TYR A 85 8.02 7.25 -22.08
N TYR A 86 7.54 7.71 -23.25
CA TYR A 86 6.85 6.81 -24.18
C TYR A 86 7.82 6.01 -25.05
N GLU A 87 8.99 6.53 -25.33
CA GLU A 87 10.01 5.85 -26.12
C GLU A 87 11.01 5.05 -25.26
N CYS A 88 10.66 4.79 -23.99
CA CYS A 88 11.47 3.97 -23.10
C CYS A 88 11.61 2.54 -23.63
N PRO A 89 12.86 2.03 -23.82
CA PRO A 89 13.06 0.68 -24.33
C PRO A 89 12.74 -0.41 -23.28
N MET A 90 12.61 -0.10 -22.00
CA MET A 90 12.43 -1.11 -20.95
C MET A 90 11.45 -0.73 -19.83
N LEU A 91 11.87 0.06 -18.84
CA LEU A 91 11.21 0.15 -17.52
C LEU A 91 9.83 0.79 -17.55
N CYS A 92 9.64 1.89 -18.25
CA CYS A 92 8.35 2.59 -18.28
C CYS A 92 7.26 1.74 -18.95
N SER A 93 7.62 0.99 -19.99
CA SER A 93 6.69 0.05 -20.60
C SER A 93 6.30 -1.07 -19.63
N LEU A 94 7.19 -1.50 -18.72
CA LEU A 94 6.90 -2.51 -17.71
C LEU A 94 5.93 -1.98 -16.65
N VAL A 95 6.07 -0.72 -16.19
CA VAL A 95 5.15 -0.09 -15.24
C VAL A 95 3.73 -0.03 -15.81
N VAL A 96 3.59 0.51 -17.03
CA VAL A 96 2.26 0.64 -17.66
C VAL A 96 1.68 -0.73 -18.04
N ASN A 97 2.52 -1.69 -18.45
CA ASN A 97 2.09 -3.07 -18.71
C ASN A 97 1.59 -3.76 -17.43
N GLY A 98 2.30 -3.59 -16.32
CA GLY A 98 1.88 -4.13 -15.02
C GLY A 98 0.57 -3.53 -14.55
N LEU A 99 0.40 -2.21 -14.72
CA LEU A 99 -0.87 -1.53 -14.44
C LEU A 99 -1.99 -2.09 -15.33
N LEU A 100 -1.75 -2.22 -16.64
CA LEU A 100 -2.72 -2.79 -17.58
C LEU A 100 -3.17 -4.20 -17.16
N GLN A 101 -2.23 -5.07 -16.76
CA GLN A 101 -2.58 -6.42 -16.31
C GLN A 101 -3.47 -6.38 -15.06
N GLY A 102 -3.14 -5.54 -14.09
CA GLY A 102 -3.99 -5.33 -12.92
C GLY A 102 -5.37 -4.79 -13.29
N MET A 103 -5.46 -3.78 -14.17
CA MET A 103 -6.71 -3.21 -14.65
C MET A 103 -7.60 -4.23 -15.38
N LYS A 104 -7.01 -5.15 -16.15
CA LYS A 104 -7.76 -6.22 -16.81
C LYS A 104 -8.42 -7.17 -15.82
N GLY A 105 -7.85 -7.36 -14.66
CA GLY A 105 -8.39 -8.18 -13.57
C GLY A 105 -9.48 -7.50 -12.74
N LEU A 106 -9.65 -6.16 -12.87
CA LEU A 106 -10.70 -5.44 -12.15
C LEU A 106 -12.08 -5.72 -12.73
N ALA A 107 -13.10 -5.69 -11.88
CA ALA A 107 -14.50 -5.58 -12.33
C ALA A 107 -14.82 -4.17 -12.86
N TRP A 108 -14.06 -3.17 -12.43
CA TRP A 108 -14.20 -1.76 -12.78
C TRP A 108 -13.50 -1.43 -14.10
N THR A 109 -13.99 -0.40 -14.78
CA THR A 109 -13.51 0.00 -16.11
C THR A 109 -13.01 1.44 -16.08
N ALA A 110 -11.88 1.70 -16.69
CA ALA A 110 -11.33 3.05 -16.83
C ALA A 110 -12.31 3.96 -17.58
N GLY A 111 -12.51 5.16 -17.07
CA GLY A 111 -13.48 6.13 -17.59
C GLY A 111 -14.90 5.96 -17.07
N LYS A 112 -15.16 4.94 -16.24
CA LYS A 112 -16.45 4.73 -15.61
C LYS A 112 -16.38 4.81 -14.08
N GLU A 113 -15.52 4.03 -13.45
CA GLU A 113 -15.36 4.02 -12.00
C GLU A 113 -14.07 4.71 -11.54
N TYR A 114 -13.09 4.85 -12.42
CA TYR A 114 -11.82 5.54 -12.16
C TYR A 114 -11.22 6.08 -13.46
N ARG A 115 -10.23 6.95 -13.36
CA ARG A 115 -9.47 7.48 -14.50
C ARG A 115 -8.01 7.10 -14.42
N VAL A 116 -7.34 7.04 -15.56
CA VAL A 116 -5.90 6.83 -15.68
C VAL A 116 -5.29 7.95 -16.49
N VAL A 117 -4.30 8.61 -15.94
CA VAL A 117 -3.55 9.69 -16.59
C VAL A 117 -2.09 9.30 -16.62
N VAL A 118 -1.53 9.17 -17.80
CA VAL A 118 -0.10 8.92 -18.02
C VAL A 118 0.52 10.21 -18.50
N VAL A 119 1.52 10.72 -17.77
CA VAL A 119 2.24 11.95 -18.13
C VAL A 119 3.68 11.59 -18.47
N SER A 120 4.12 11.97 -19.67
CA SER A 120 5.53 11.81 -20.04
C SER A 120 6.39 12.85 -19.35
N PHE A 121 7.53 12.39 -18.81
CA PHE A 121 8.56 13.26 -18.26
C PHE A 121 9.77 13.45 -19.23
N ASP A 122 9.70 12.89 -20.42
CA ASP A 122 10.70 13.14 -21.48
C ASP A 122 10.23 14.31 -22.36
N PRO A 123 10.95 15.43 -22.39
CA PRO A 123 10.57 16.58 -23.22
C PRO A 123 10.65 16.30 -24.74
N ARG A 124 11.24 15.16 -25.13
CA ARG A 124 11.31 14.72 -26.55
C ARG A 124 10.04 14.02 -27.00
N ASP A 125 9.21 13.52 -26.06
CA ASP A 125 7.95 12.89 -26.41
C ASP A 125 6.95 13.90 -26.97
N THR A 126 6.24 13.50 -28.00
CA THR A 126 5.24 14.32 -28.69
C THR A 126 3.84 13.77 -28.48
N TYR A 127 2.82 14.55 -28.81
CA TYR A 127 1.43 14.08 -28.72
C TYR A 127 1.17 12.90 -29.69
N GLU A 128 1.94 12.79 -30.79
CA GLU A 128 1.86 11.66 -31.71
C GLU A 128 2.39 10.36 -31.05
N THR A 129 3.52 10.47 -30.30
CA THR A 129 4.03 9.33 -29.54
C THR A 129 3.04 8.94 -28.43
N ALA A 130 2.44 9.92 -27.75
CA ALA A 130 1.39 9.71 -26.77
C ALA A 130 0.19 8.97 -27.36
N ARG A 131 -0.30 9.40 -28.54
CA ARG A 131 -1.40 8.77 -29.27
C ARG A 131 -1.09 7.31 -29.62
N LYS A 132 0.06 7.06 -30.21
CA LYS A 132 0.47 5.68 -30.58
C LYS A 132 0.52 4.76 -29.37
N LYS A 133 1.07 5.23 -28.25
CA LYS A 133 1.11 4.46 -26.99
C LYS A 133 -0.30 4.19 -26.48
N ARG A 134 -1.13 5.21 -26.37
CA ARG A 134 -2.51 5.08 -25.93
C ARG A 134 -3.27 4.05 -26.74
N ASP A 135 -3.25 4.16 -28.07
CA ASP A 135 -3.96 3.26 -28.97
C ASP A 135 -3.50 1.82 -28.80
N SER A 136 -2.20 1.60 -28.65
CA SER A 136 -1.64 0.29 -28.37
C SER A 136 -2.17 -0.29 -27.04
N TYR A 137 -2.19 0.50 -25.96
CA TYR A 137 -2.68 0.05 -24.66
C TYR A 137 -4.19 -0.18 -24.65
N LEU A 138 -4.97 0.67 -25.28
CA LEU A 138 -6.43 0.49 -25.40
C LEU A 138 -6.76 -0.78 -26.19
N GLY A 139 -6.03 -1.07 -27.27
CA GLY A 139 -6.20 -2.30 -28.04
C GLY A 139 -5.95 -3.56 -27.20
N VAL A 140 -4.96 -3.55 -26.31
CA VAL A 140 -4.68 -4.68 -25.41
C VAL A 140 -5.66 -4.72 -24.22
N TYR A 141 -6.11 -3.57 -23.73
CA TYR A 141 -7.10 -3.49 -22.64
C TYR A 141 -8.41 -4.16 -23.02
N GLY A 142 -8.85 -3.97 -24.26
CA GLY A 142 -9.98 -4.68 -24.84
C GLY A 142 -11.35 -4.33 -24.23
N ARG A 143 -11.45 -3.24 -23.48
CA ARG A 143 -12.69 -2.70 -22.93
C ARG A 143 -12.96 -1.31 -23.50
N PRO A 144 -14.23 -0.93 -23.70
CA PRO A 144 -14.57 0.44 -24.09
C PRO A 144 -14.16 1.39 -22.95
N VAL A 145 -13.36 2.40 -23.28
CA VAL A 145 -12.94 3.46 -22.38
C VAL A 145 -13.68 4.73 -22.78
N ALA A 146 -14.38 5.32 -21.81
CA ALA A 146 -15.05 6.60 -22.01
C ALA A 146 -14.03 7.73 -22.28
N ASP A 147 -14.50 8.87 -22.79
CA ASP A 147 -13.67 10.05 -22.93
C ASP A 147 -13.02 10.42 -21.59
N ARG A 148 -11.72 10.78 -21.65
CA ARG A 148 -10.89 11.06 -20.47
C ARG A 148 -10.81 9.91 -19.45
N GLY A 149 -11.02 8.68 -19.90
CA GLY A 149 -10.91 7.51 -19.04
C GLY A 149 -9.47 6.96 -18.91
N TRP A 150 -8.71 7.04 -20.00
CA TRP A 150 -7.29 6.69 -20.01
C TRP A 150 -6.55 7.56 -21.03
N ASP A 151 -5.84 8.54 -20.52
CA ASP A 151 -5.21 9.58 -21.32
C ASP A 151 -3.69 9.60 -21.17
N PHE A 152 -3.02 9.97 -22.26
CA PHE A 152 -1.58 10.06 -22.36
C PHE A 152 -1.23 11.51 -22.71
N LEU A 153 -0.44 12.13 -21.84
CA LEU A 153 -0.14 13.56 -21.89
C LEU A 153 1.35 13.79 -22.04
N VAL A 154 1.68 14.85 -22.72
CA VAL A 154 3.03 15.40 -22.81
C VAL A 154 3.02 16.86 -22.35
N GLY A 155 4.17 17.42 -22.02
CA GLY A 155 4.26 18.79 -21.60
C GLY A 155 5.68 19.33 -21.59
N GLU A 156 5.80 20.62 -21.42
CA GLU A 156 7.09 21.26 -21.20
C GLU A 156 7.71 20.78 -19.89
N GLU A 157 9.03 20.61 -19.87
CA GLU A 157 9.76 20.06 -18.71
C GLU A 157 9.38 20.75 -17.40
N ALA A 158 9.25 22.08 -17.38
CA ALA A 158 8.89 22.83 -16.18
C ALA A 158 7.51 22.44 -15.63
N GLN A 159 6.53 22.18 -16.49
CA GLN A 159 5.18 21.79 -16.07
C GLN A 159 5.16 20.34 -15.58
N VAL A 160 5.83 19.46 -16.28
CA VAL A 160 5.93 18.05 -15.88
C VAL A 160 6.73 17.88 -14.60
N ARG A 161 7.80 18.68 -14.40
CA ARG A 161 8.58 18.70 -13.16
C ARG A 161 7.71 19.07 -11.96
N ARG A 162 6.83 20.06 -12.09
CA ARG A 162 5.86 20.43 -11.04
C ARG A 162 4.97 19.24 -10.65
N VAL A 163 4.53 18.46 -11.63
CA VAL A 163 3.70 17.27 -11.38
C VAL A 163 4.52 16.18 -10.67
N ALA A 164 5.75 15.92 -11.14
CA ALA A 164 6.65 14.94 -10.54
C ALA A 164 7.02 15.32 -9.10
N ASP A 165 7.38 16.59 -8.87
CA ASP A 165 7.73 17.09 -7.54
C ASP A 165 6.56 17.01 -6.57
N ALA A 166 5.33 17.26 -7.02
CA ALA A 166 4.15 17.16 -6.19
C ALA A 166 3.97 15.75 -5.58
N VAL A 167 4.29 14.71 -6.33
CA VAL A 167 4.18 13.31 -5.88
C VAL A 167 5.49 12.74 -5.33
N GLY A 168 6.54 13.57 -5.22
CA GLY A 168 7.83 13.14 -4.74
C GLY A 168 8.59 12.23 -5.70
N PHE A 169 8.22 12.22 -6.99
CA PHE A 169 8.85 11.38 -8.01
C PHE A 169 10.12 12.06 -8.52
N ARG A 170 11.26 11.42 -8.27
CA ARG A 170 12.57 11.90 -8.69
C ARG A 170 13.10 11.08 -9.85
N TYR A 171 13.59 11.75 -10.87
CA TYR A 171 14.21 11.14 -12.05
C TYR A 171 15.40 11.96 -12.53
N ARG A 172 16.33 11.30 -13.19
CA ARG A 172 17.59 11.86 -13.64
C ARG A 172 17.97 11.31 -15.01
N TRP A 173 18.51 12.17 -15.87
CA TRP A 173 19.10 11.73 -17.12
C TRP A 173 20.45 11.04 -16.88
N GLU A 174 20.67 9.90 -17.48
CA GLU A 174 21.91 9.12 -17.44
C GLU A 174 22.62 9.19 -18.77
N GLU A 175 23.73 9.94 -18.84
CA GLU A 175 24.50 10.11 -20.08
C GLU A 175 25.08 8.80 -20.60
N ALA A 176 25.50 7.90 -19.72
CA ALA A 176 26.13 6.64 -20.10
C ALA A 176 25.19 5.71 -20.86
N THR A 177 23.90 5.71 -20.50
CA THR A 177 22.88 4.84 -21.10
C THR A 177 21.96 5.59 -22.05
N GLN A 178 22.04 6.92 -22.09
CA GLN A 178 21.14 7.80 -22.85
C GLN A 178 19.66 7.55 -22.46
N GLN A 179 19.40 7.32 -21.19
CA GLN A 179 18.09 7.02 -20.63
C GLN A 179 17.84 7.78 -19.33
N TYR A 180 16.58 7.85 -18.93
CA TYR A 180 16.23 8.35 -17.61
C TYR A 180 16.29 7.22 -16.58
N ALA A 181 17.05 7.45 -15.50
CA ALA A 181 16.94 6.67 -14.28
C ALA A 181 15.75 7.18 -13.47
N HIS A 182 14.84 6.29 -13.10
CA HIS A 182 13.65 6.62 -12.29
C HIS A 182 13.15 5.41 -11.51
N ALA A 183 12.46 5.67 -10.41
CA ALA A 183 11.79 4.62 -9.65
C ALA A 183 10.52 4.13 -10.38
N ALA A 184 10.07 2.92 -10.05
CA ALA A 184 8.84 2.33 -10.61
C ALA A 184 7.69 2.46 -9.61
N GLY A 185 6.59 3.06 -10.04
CA GLY A 185 5.39 3.20 -9.21
C GLY A 185 4.25 3.93 -9.92
N VAL A 186 3.06 3.79 -9.36
CA VAL A 186 1.86 4.52 -9.77
C VAL A 186 1.22 5.19 -8.56
N PHE A 187 0.54 6.30 -8.78
CA PHE A 187 0.00 7.15 -7.74
C PHE A 187 -1.53 7.17 -7.83
N VAL A 188 -2.21 6.83 -6.74
CA VAL A 188 -3.66 6.80 -6.67
C VAL A 188 -4.16 8.02 -5.92
N PHE A 189 -4.97 8.84 -6.59
CA PHE A 189 -5.56 10.07 -6.05
C PHE A 189 -7.02 9.88 -5.74
N THR A 190 -7.46 10.55 -4.67
CA THR A 190 -8.88 10.71 -4.35
C THR A 190 -9.58 11.64 -5.33
N PRO A 191 -10.92 11.62 -5.42
CA PRO A 191 -11.67 12.59 -6.26
C PRO A 191 -11.36 14.04 -5.92
N ASP A 192 -11.08 14.38 -4.67
CA ASP A 192 -10.70 15.72 -4.20
C ASP A 192 -9.19 16.03 -4.37
N ASN A 193 -8.54 15.33 -5.30
CA ASN A 193 -7.15 15.56 -5.70
C ASN A 193 -6.13 15.43 -4.55
N LYS A 194 -6.28 14.45 -3.68
CA LYS A 194 -5.27 14.13 -2.65
C LYS A 194 -4.63 12.79 -2.92
N LEU A 195 -3.31 12.70 -2.82
CA LEU A 195 -2.59 11.44 -2.92
C LEU A 195 -3.02 10.51 -1.80
N SER A 196 -3.75 9.47 -2.17
CA SER A 196 -4.22 8.43 -1.26
C SER A 196 -3.16 7.36 -1.05
N ARG A 197 -2.54 6.90 -2.16
CA ARG A 197 -1.62 5.76 -2.12
C ARG A 197 -0.60 5.83 -3.25
N THR A 198 0.64 5.44 -2.94
CA THR A 198 1.66 5.08 -3.94
C THR A 198 1.78 3.57 -3.98
N LEU A 199 1.68 2.98 -5.17
CA LEU A 199 1.93 1.56 -5.41
C LEU A 199 3.27 1.43 -6.12
N TYR A 200 4.21 0.75 -5.48
CA TYR A 200 5.58 0.59 -5.98
C TYR A 200 5.76 -0.65 -6.85
N GLY A 201 6.78 -0.62 -7.68
CA GLY A 201 7.23 -1.76 -8.49
C GLY A 201 6.53 -1.89 -9.83
N LEU A 202 6.56 -3.09 -10.40
CA LEU A 202 6.17 -3.38 -11.78
C LEU A 202 4.93 -4.26 -11.89
N ASN A 203 4.45 -4.81 -10.77
CA ASN A 203 3.33 -5.74 -10.73
C ASN A 203 2.25 -5.20 -9.80
N TYR A 204 1.09 -4.92 -10.35
CA TYR A 204 -0.05 -4.41 -9.61
C TYR A 204 -1.16 -5.47 -9.67
N SER A 205 -1.40 -6.17 -8.56
CA SER A 205 -2.49 -7.14 -8.54
C SER A 205 -3.85 -6.45 -8.67
N ALA A 206 -4.81 -7.09 -9.30
CA ALA A 206 -6.17 -6.55 -9.41
C ALA A 206 -6.74 -6.22 -8.03
N LYS A 207 -6.46 -7.06 -7.03
CA LYS A 207 -6.91 -6.84 -5.65
C LYS A 207 -6.29 -5.59 -5.01
N ASP A 208 -4.99 -5.36 -5.20
CA ASP A 208 -4.32 -4.18 -4.63
C ASP A 208 -4.81 -2.89 -5.31
N LEU A 209 -5.02 -2.93 -6.62
CA LEU A 209 -5.63 -1.81 -7.36
C LEU A 209 -7.07 -1.55 -6.89
N GLU A 210 -7.90 -2.59 -6.76
CA GLU A 210 -9.28 -2.46 -6.29
C GLU A 210 -9.34 -1.83 -4.89
N LEU A 211 -8.53 -2.33 -3.95
CA LEU A 211 -8.47 -1.80 -2.60
C LEU A 211 -7.96 -0.36 -2.57
N SER A 212 -6.94 -0.02 -3.38
CA SER A 212 -6.41 1.35 -3.47
C SER A 212 -7.44 2.32 -4.03
N LEU A 213 -8.15 1.92 -5.09
CA LEU A 213 -9.20 2.73 -5.70
C LEU A 213 -10.42 2.87 -4.77
N LEU A 214 -10.79 1.80 -4.05
CA LEU A 214 -11.86 1.83 -3.06
C LEU A 214 -11.49 2.76 -1.89
N GLU A 215 -10.26 2.72 -1.40
CA GLU A 215 -9.74 3.61 -0.38
C GLU A 215 -9.77 5.07 -0.85
N ALA A 216 -9.32 5.32 -2.07
CA ALA A 216 -9.32 6.66 -2.67
C ALA A 216 -10.73 7.23 -2.86
N SER A 217 -11.71 6.40 -3.17
CA SER A 217 -13.11 6.80 -3.40
C SER A 217 -13.99 6.81 -2.14
N GLN A 218 -13.41 6.67 -0.95
CA GLN A 218 -14.09 6.50 0.34
C GLN A 218 -15.17 7.54 0.70
N GLY A 219 -15.33 8.59 0.01
CA GLY A 219 -16.47 9.51 0.21
C GLY A 219 -17.75 9.08 -0.49
N LYS A 220 -17.67 8.27 -1.54
CA LYS A 220 -18.81 7.95 -2.44
C LYS A 220 -19.14 6.46 -2.55
N LEU A 221 -18.16 5.58 -2.43
CA LEU A 221 -18.33 4.13 -2.59
C LEU A 221 -18.25 3.32 -1.28
N ALA A 222 -18.00 3.97 -0.15
CA ALA A 222 -17.86 3.30 1.13
C ALA A 222 -19.20 2.74 1.61
N SER A 223 -19.54 1.54 1.16
CA SER A 223 -20.48 0.68 1.88
C SER A 223 -19.90 0.33 3.26
N ALA A 224 -20.77 -0.03 4.22
CA ALA A 224 -20.31 -0.51 5.53
C ALA A 224 -19.30 -1.66 5.41
N TRP A 225 -19.44 -2.51 4.41
CA TRP A 225 -18.54 -3.61 4.08
C TRP A 225 -17.16 -3.15 3.58
N GLY A 226 -17.09 -2.12 2.76
CA GLY A 226 -15.81 -1.56 2.31
C GLY A 226 -14.98 -1.03 3.48
N ARG A 227 -15.60 -0.36 4.44
CA ARG A 227 -14.92 0.12 5.67
C ARG A 227 -14.41 -1.03 6.55
N VAL A 228 -15.18 -2.11 6.70
CA VAL A 228 -14.75 -3.30 7.44
C VAL A 228 -13.59 -3.99 6.73
N LEU A 229 -13.65 -4.11 5.40
CA LEU A 229 -12.58 -4.70 4.61
C LEU A 229 -11.27 -3.90 4.74
N LEU A 230 -11.32 -2.58 4.61
CA LEU A 230 -10.16 -1.69 4.77
C LEU A 230 -9.59 -1.71 6.19
N PHE A 231 -10.43 -1.89 7.21
CA PHE A 231 -9.95 -2.05 8.58
C PHE A 231 -9.13 -3.35 8.78
N CYS A 232 -9.49 -4.42 8.04
CA CYS A 232 -8.80 -5.71 8.11
C CYS A 232 -7.53 -5.78 7.24
N PHE A 233 -7.42 -4.91 6.22
CA PHE A 233 -6.27 -4.88 5.30
C PHE A 233 -5.50 -3.58 5.45
N HIS A 234 -4.23 -3.68 5.75
CA HIS A 234 -3.30 -2.56 5.81
C HIS A 234 -2.27 -2.71 4.70
N TYR A 235 -2.01 -1.63 3.97
CA TYR A 235 -0.95 -1.62 2.97
C TYR A 235 0.42 -1.61 3.66
N ASP A 236 1.30 -2.50 3.27
CA ASP A 236 2.67 -2.55 3.74
C ASP A 236 3.61 -2.08 2.61
N PRO A 237 4.25 -0.91 2.76
CA PRO A 237 5.16 -0.39 1.75
C PRO A 237 6.38 -1.28 1.50
N ALA A 238 6.88 -1.98 2.55
CA ALA A 238 8.05 -2.84 2.44
C ALA A 238 7.78 -4.10 1.60
N GLU A 239 6.54 -4.62 1.65
CA GLU A 239 6.14 -5.78 0.85
C GLU A 239 5.39 -5.41 -0.43
N ASN A 240 5.11 -4.11 -0.64
CA ASN A 240 4.41 -3.55 -1.80
C ASN A 240 3.04 -4.21 -2.08
N LYS A 241 2.29 -4.54 -1.01
CA LYS A 241 0.97 -5.18 -1.10
C LYS A 241 0.12 -4.96 0.15
N TYR A 242 -1.18 -5.20 0.02
CA TYR A 242 -2.08 -5.24 1.17
C TYR A 242 -1.89 -6.53 1.95
N VAL A 243 -1.43 -6.39 3.20
CA VAL A 243 -1.31 -7.51 4.14
C VAL A 243 -2.38 -7.44 5.21
N LEU A 244 -2.87 -8.58 5.62
CA LEU A 244 -3.73 -8.66 6.80
C LEU A 244 -2.95 -8.18 8.03
N ALA A 245 -3.56 -7.37 8.85
CA ALA A 245 -2.98 -6.90 10.12
C ALA A 245 -2.83 -8.08 11.13
N THR A 246 -2.40 -9.22 10.64
CA THR A 246 -2.29 -10.53 11.31
C THR A 246 -1.48 -10.41 12.59
N ARG A 247 -0.42 -9.61 12.56
CA ARG A 247 0.48 -9.44 13.72
C ARG A 247 -0.21 -8.78 14.91
N ARG A 248 -1.12 -7.82 14.67
CA ARG A 248 -1.90 -7.17 15.73
C ARG A 248 -3.00 -8.11 16.24
N LEU A 249 -3.65 -8.83 15.33
CA LEU A 249 -4.69 -9.79 15.66
C LEU A 249 -4.13 -10.97 16.48
N MET A 250 -2.96 -11.50 16.08
CA MET A 250 -2.24 -12.55 16.82
C MET A 250 -1.80 -12.08 18.20
N LYS A 251 -1.27 -10.85 18.33
CA LYS A 251 -0.92 -10.28 19.65
C LYS A 251 -2.16 -10.14 20.55
N ALA A 252 -3.26 -9.60 20.04
CA ALA A 252 -4.51 -9.45 20.80
C ALA A 252 -5.08 -10.83 21.19
N GLY A 253 -5.13 -11.79 20.26
CA GLY A 253 -5.55 -13.17 20.53
C GLY A 253 -4.68 -13.87 21.57
N GLY A 254 -3.35 -13.71 21.46
CA GLY A 254 -2.39 -14.26 22.41
C GLY A 254 -2.59 -13.70 23.83
N VAL A 255 -2.73 -12.39 23.97
CA VAL A 255 -3.02 -11.73 25.27
C VAL A 255 -4.34 -12.23 25.85
N PHE A 256 -5.39 -12.32 25.05
CA PHE A 256 -6.70 -12.82 25.49
C PHE A 256 -6.63 -14.27 25.98
N THR A 257 -5.89 -15.12 25.26
CA THR A 257 -5.70 -16.52 25.65
C THR A 257 -4.93 -16.64 26.95
N VAL A 258 -3.85 -15.88 27.14
CA VAL A 258 -3.05 -15.87 28.36
C VAL A 258 -3.85 -15.40 29.56
N LEU A 259 -4.62 -14.32 29.41
CA LEU A 259 -5.49 -13.78 30.46
C LEU A 259 -6.63 -14.74 30.79
N GLY A 260 -7.25 -15.37 29.79
CA GLY A 260 -8.32 -16.35 29.97
C GLY A 260 -7.85 -17.62 30.71
N LEU A 261 -6.75 -18.20 30.23
CA LEU A 261 -6.17 -19.40 30.89
C LEU A 261 -5.63 -19.07 32.27
N GLY A 262 -4.94 -17.95 32.46
CA GLY A 262 -4.44 -17.50 33.77
C GLY A 262 -5.56 -17.24 34.76
N GLY A 263 -6.62 -16.59 34.31
CA GLY A 263 -7.83 -16.35 35.17
C GLY A 263 -8.52 -17.65 35.56
N MET A 264 -8.62 -18.61 34.63
CA MET A 264 -9.21 -19.92 34.90
C MET A 264 -8.36 -20.71 35.92
N ILE A 265 -7.04 -20.75 35.75
CA ILE A 265 -6.13 -21.44 36.69
C ILE A 265 -6.21 -20.79 38.09
N LEU A 266 -6.16 -19.47 38.15
CA LEU A 266 -6.33 -18.70 39.42
C LEU A 266 -7.68 -18.98 40.08
N GLY A 267 -8.75 -19.05 39.29
CA GLY A 267 -10.09 -19.39 39.77
C GLY A 267 -10.17 -20.80 40.39
N PHE A 268 -9.61 -21.79 39.71
CA PHE A 268 -9.53 -23.17 40.23
C PHE A 268 -8.68 -23.24 41.50
N TRP A 269 -7.53 -22.59 41.53
CA TRP A 269 -6.65 -22.56 42.68
C TRP A 269 -7.30 -21.89 43.93
N ARG A 270 -8.00 -20.74 43.72
CA ARG A 270 -8.78 -20.11 44.79
C ARG A 270 -9.91 -20.98 45.30
N ARG A 271 -10.58 -21.73 44.40
CA ARG A 271 -11.67 -22.65 44.77
C ARG A 271 -11.13 -23.84 45.55
N GLU A 272 -10.00 -24.37 45.21
CA GLU A 272 -9.33 -25.47 45.90
C GLU A 272 -8.85 -25.06 47.30
N ARG A 273 -8.22 -23.90 47.42
CA ARG A 273 -7.82 -23.32 48.74
C ARG A 273 -9.02 -23.10 49.66
N ARG A 274 -10.14 -22.61 49.16
CA ARG A 274 -11.38 -22.42 49.95
C ARG A 274 -11.99 -23.77 50.39
N ARG A 275 -11.82 -24.84 49.61
CA ARG A 275 -12.27 -26.19 50.02
C ARG A 275 -11.36 -26.80 51.09
N ALA A 276 -10.05 -26.63 50.97
CA ALA A 276 -9.09 -27.11 51.98
C ALA A 276 -9.28 -26.42 53.33
N SER A 277 -9.53 -25.10 53.37
CA SER A 277 -9.82 -24.35 54.58
C SER A 277 -11.10 -24.87 55.32
N LYS A 278 -12.18 -25.15 54.58
CA LYS A 278 -13.40 -25.69 55.16
C LYS A 278 -13.28 -27.13 55.71
N SER A 279 -12.34 -27.91 55.20
CA SER A 279 -12.09 -29.28 55.70
C SER A 279 -11.31 -29.29 56.99
N THR A 280 -10.52 -28.24 57.30
CA THR A 280 -9.73 -28.14 58.54
C THR A 280 -10.62 -27.67 59.71
N ASP A 281 -11.60 -26.80 59.43
CA ASP A 281 -12.53 -26.31 60.49
C ASP A 281 -13.58 -27.37 60.93
N GLY A 282 -13.89 -28.34 60.04
CA GLY A 282 -14.80 -29.45 60.36
C GLY A 282 -14.16 -30.63 61.11
N ALA A 283 -12.84 -30.66 61.26
CA ALA A 283 -12.12 -31.70 61.97
C ALA A 283 -11.78 -31.34 63.43
N LEU A 284 -12.11 -30.11 63.87
CA LEU A 284 -11.88 -29.59 65.21
C LEU A 284 -13.18 -29.34 66.00
N ALA A 285 -14.32 -29.72 65.44
CA ALA A 285 -15.64 -29.75 66.12
C ALA A 285 -16.11 -31.18 66.34
#